data_94f274874138d8b46ca47833c2c4753a
#
_entry.id   94f274874138d8b46ca47833c2c4753a
#
_cell.length_a   1.000
_cell.length_b   1.000
_cell.length_c   1.000
_cell.angle_alpha   90.00
_cell.angle_beta   90.00
_cell.angle_gamma   90.00
#
_symmetry.space_group_name_H-M   'P 1'
#
loop_
_entity.id
_entity.type
_entity.pdbx_description
1 polymer ?
#
loop_
_entity_poly.entity_id
_entity_poly.type
_entity_poly.pdbx_seq_one_letter_code
_entity_poly.pdbx_strand_id
1 'polypeptide(L)'
;MDRCDVLVVGGGPAGSSCARRLVRAGLDVAVLDKARFPRDKVCAGWITPAVVRALDLDLAEYGRHLTLQPFTGFRTGPFGKELRLIDFGTPISYGIRRCEFDHYLLTRSGARVMAGQPLTDLRR
;
A
#
# COMPACT_ATOMS: atom_id res chain seq x y z
N MET A 1 15.12 -8.26 25.67
CA MET A 1 13.87 -7.61 25.22
C MET A 1 14.26 -6.64 24.11
N ASP A 2 13.69 -6.80 22.93
CA ASP A 2 13.97 -5.90 21.81
C ASP A 2 13.37 -4.52 22.10
N ARG A 3 14.17 -3.48 21.90
CA ARG A 3 13.73 -2.08 22.06
C ARG A 3 13.62 -1.44 20.70
N CYS A 4 12.74 -0.46 20.58
CA CYS A 4 12.63 0.46 19.45
C CYS A 4 12.07 1.80 19.95
N ASP A 5 12.27 2.87 19.18
CA ASP A 5 11.69 4.16 19.48
C ASP A 5 10.18 4.16 19.23
N VAL A 6 9.76 3.47 18.15
CA VAL A 6 8.35 3.39 17.74
C VAL A 6 7.98 1.98 17.31
N LEU A 7 6.90 1.45 17.88
CA LEU A 7 6.25 0.23 17.42
C LEU A 7 4.98 0.59 16.63
N VAL A 8 4.99 0.24 15.34
CA VAL A 8 3.83 0.37 14.46
C VAL A 8 3.09 -0.96 14.42
N VAL A 9 1.81 -0.96 14.76
CA VAL A 9 0.97 -2.16 14.71
C VAL A 9 0.13 -2.16 13.44
N GLY A 10 0.40 -3.13 12.57
CA GLY A 10 -0.21 -3.28 11.26
C GLY A 10 0.71 -2.85 10.11
N GLY A 11 1.14 -3.82 9.29
CA GLY A 11 2.03 -3.63 8.14
C GLY A 11 1.33 -3.33 6.81
N GLY A 12 0.05 -2.92 6.84
CA GLY A 12 -0.67 -2.46 5.65
C GLY A 12 -0.19 -1.10 5.17
N PRO A 13 -0.83 -0.50 4.13
CA PRO A 13 -0.36 0.75 3.52
C PRO A 13 -0.19 1.91 4.50
N ALA A 14 -1.09 2.04 5.47
CA ALA A 14 -1.00 3.09 6.50
C ALA A 14 0.21 2.90 7.42
N GLY A 15 0.36 1.68 7.99
CA GLY A 15 1.48 1.39 8.89
C GLY A 15 2.83 1.43 8.18
N SER A 16 2.93 0.87 6.98
CA SER A 16 4.15 0.91 6.17
C SER A 16 4.55 2.35 5.82
N SER A 17 3.57 3.20 5.50
CA SER A 17 3.81 4.62 5.18
C SER A 17 4.25 5.41 6.42
N CYS A 18 3.63 5.15 7.57
CA CYS A 18 4.02 5.73 8.85
C CYS A 18 5.46 5.30 9.20
N ALA A 19 5.74 4.00 9.16
CA ALA A 19 7.05 3.45 9.47
C ALA A 19 8.14 4.06 8.57
N ARG A 20 7.89 4.17 7.23
CA ARG A 20 8.84 4.79 6.31
C ARG A 20 9.17 6.23 6.68
N ARG A 21 8.18 7.03 7.05
CA ARG A 21 8.39 8.42 7.44
C ARG A 21 9.21 8.53 8.73
N LEU A 22 8.91 7.68 9.70
CA LEU A 22 9.64 7.65 10.98
C LEU A 22 11.09 7.19 10.82
N VAL A 23 11.33 6.14 10.02
CA VAL A 23 12.69 5.69 9.68
C VAL A 23 13.48 6.80 8.97
N ARG A 24 12.85 7.51 8.02
CA ARG A 24 13.49 8.66 7.35
C ARG A 24 13.77 9.82 8.30
N ALA A 25 13.07 9.93 9.41
CA ALA A 25 13.32 10.89 10.47
C ALA A 25 14.41 10.43 11.45
N GLY A 26 15.03 9.27 11.22
CA GLY A 26 16.14 8.73 12.02
C GLY A 26 15.74 7.92 13.24
N LEU A 27 14.46 7.52 13.34
CA LEU A 27 13.96 6.71 14.45
C LEU A 27 14.17 5.22 14.21
N ASP A 28 14.43 4.46 15.27
CA ASP A 28 14.39 2.99 15.25
C ASP A 28 12.93 2.52 15.31
N VAL A 29 12.46 1.94 14.20
CA VAL A 29 11.05 1.57 14.02
C VAL A 29 10.91 0.06 13.83
N ALA A 30 10.01 -0.53 14.61
CA ALA A 30 9.53 -1.89 14.38
C ALA A 30 8.08 -1.88 13.89
N VAL A 31 7.76 -2.77 12.95
CA VAL A 31 6.38 -3.02 12.48
C VAL A 31 5.97 -4.41 12.89
N LEU A 32 4.90 -4.50 13.66
CA LEU A 32 4.28 -5.75 14.10
C LEU A 32 3.02 -6.01 13.26
N ASP A 33 2.93 -7.19 12.64
CA ASP A 33 1.69 -7.61 11.95
C ASP A 33 1.40 -9.09 12.22
N LYS A 34 0.12 -9.40 12.44
CA LYS A 34 -0.35 -10.78 12.65
C LYS A 34 -0.19 -11.67 11.42
N ALA A 35 -0.18 -11.08 10.22
CA ALA A 35 -0.01 -11.79 8.97
C ALA A 35 1.46 -11.85 8.54
N ARG A 36 1.80 -12.87 7.75
CA ARG A 36 3.05 -12.93 6.99
C ARG A 36 2.81 -12.36 5.59
N PHE A 37 3.74 -11.56 5.10
CA PHE A 37 3.68 -10.93 3.78
C PHE A 37 4.49 -11.72 2.74
N PRO A 38 4.07 -11.75 1.46
CA PRO A 38 2.85 -11.13 0.92
C PRO A 38 1.58 -11.85 1.41
N ARG A 39 0.49 -11.11 1.62
CA ARG A 39 -0.80 -11.64 2.07
C ARG A 39 -1.96 -11.09 1.25
N ASP A 40 -3.00 -11.87 1.09
CA ASP A 40 -4.23 -11.38 0.49
C ASP A 40 -4.97 -10.41 1.41
N LYS A 41 -5.57 -9.40 0.80
CA LYS A 41 -6.41 -8.42 1.47
C LYS A 41 -7.52 -8.00 0.51
N VAL A 42 -8.76 -8.18 0.93
CA VAL A 42 -9.92 -7.74 0.15
C VAL A 42 -9.85 -6.24 -0.09
N CYS A 43 -9.87 -5.86 -1.37
CA CYS A 43 -9.80 -4.47 -1.83
C CYS A 43 -10.20 -4.41 -3.30
N ALA A 44 -10.72 -3.27 -3.75
CA ALA A 44 -10.94 -3.00 -5.17
C ALA A 44 -9.64 -3.00 -5.99
N GLY A 45 -8.49 -2.90 -5.34
CA GLY A 45 -7.20 -2.88 -6.01
C GLY A 45 -6.96 -1.60 -6.81
N TRP A 46 -7.33 -0.47 -6.26
CA TRP A 46 -7.36 0.80 -6.97
C TRP A 46 -6.69 1.91 -6.18
N ILE A 47 -5.72 2.59 -6.79
CA ILE A 47 -5.05 3.77 -6.23
C ILE A 47 -5.16 4.95 -7.18
N THR A 48 -5.14 6.15 -6.62
CA THR A 48 -5.21 7.41 -7.38
C THR A 48 -3.84 8.06 -7.53
N PRO A 49 -3.66 9.02 -8.48
CA PRO A 49 -2.45 9.81 -8.56
C PRO A 49 -2.09 10.54 -7.25
N ALA A 50 -3.09 10.90 -6.45
CA ALA A 50 -2.85 11.48 -5.12
C ALA A 50 -2.14 10.51 -4.18
N VAL A 51 -2.53 9.23 -4.18
CA VAL A 51 -1.84 8.17 -3.42
C VAL A 51 -0.42 7.96 -3.93
N VAL A 52 -0.22 7.95 -5.25
CA VAL A 52 1.11 7.83 -5.87
C VAL A 52 2.04 8.92 -5.36
N ARG A 53 1.57 10.18 -5.36
CA ARG A 53 2.35 11.32 -4.85
C ARG A 53 2.59 11.23 -3.33
N ALA A 54 1.55 10.92 -2.56
CA ALA A 54 1.64 10.86 -1.09
C ALA A 54 2.61 9.78 -0.60
N LEU A 55 2.73 8.69 -1.36
CA LEU A 55 3.61 7.58 -1.05
C LEU A 55 4.98 7.69 -1.76
N ASP A 56 5.19 8.72 -2.59
CA ASP A 56 6.41 8.90 -3.35
C ASP A 56 6.74 7.63 -4.16
N LEU A 57 5.77 7.16 -4.96
CA LEU A 57 5.90 5.94 -5.75
C LEU A 57 6.51 6.24 -7.12
N ASP A 58 7.59 5.55 -7.45
CA ASP A 58 8.06 5.46 -8.82
C ASP A 58 7.25 4.38 -9.57
N LEU A 59 6.30 4.84 -10.39
CA LEU A 59 5.42 3.94 -11.15
C LEU A 59 6.16 3.13 -12.21
N ALA A 60 7.25 3.67 -12.77
CA ALA A 60 8.05 2.96 -13.76
C ALA A 60 8.84 1.82 -13.10
N GLU A 61 9.38 2.06 -11.93
CA GLU A 61 10.06 1.03 -11.13
C GLU A 61 9.06 -0.02 -10.63
N TYR A 62 7.95 0.42 -10.02
CA TYR A 62 6.91 -0.46 -9.51
C TYR A 62 6.35 -1.38 -10.62
N GLY A 63 5.99 -0.83 -11.76
CA GLY A 63 5.36 -1.56 -12.87
C GLY A 63 6.27 -2.53 -13.62
N ARG A 64 7.60 -2.49 -13.38
CA ARG A 64 8.51 -3.49 -13.99
C ARG A 64 8.35 -4.89 -13.41
N HIS A 65 7.92 -4.99 -12.16
CA HIS A 65 7.93 -6.25 -11.41
C HIS A 65 6.57 -6.58 -10.79
N LEU A 66 5.68 -5.61 -10.66
CA LEU A 66 4.41 -5.72 -9.96
C LEU A 66 3.25 -5.27 -10.85
N THR A 67 2.06 -5.71 -10.48
CA THR A 67 0.83 -5.37 -11.23
C THR A 67 0.54 -3.88 -11.15
N LEU A 68 0.56 -3.22 -12.32
CA LEU A 68 0.19 -1.81 -12.48
C LEU A 68 -0.61 -1.65 -13.77
N GLN A 69 -1.89 -1.30 -13.64
CA GLN A 69 -2.77 -1.06 -14.77
C GLN A 69 -3.27 0.39 -14.75
N PRO A 70 -2.80 1.28 -15.64
CA PRO A 70 -3.35 2.62 -15.71
C PRO A 70 -4.77 2.60 -16.29
N PHE A 71 -5.64 3.47 -15.75
CA PHE A 71 -6.98 3.74 -16.26
C PHE A 71 -7.07 5.20 -16.71
N THR A 72 -7.49 5.40 -17.95
CA THR A 72 -7.68 6.75 -18.54
C THR A 72 -9.15 7.17 -18.57
N GLY A 73 -10.07 6.26 -18.29
CA GLY A 73 -11.49 6.56 -18.36
C GLY A 73 -12.39 5.46 -17.82
N PHE A 74 -13.68 5.68 -17.94
CA PHE A 74 -14.73 4.76 -17.51
C PHE A 74 -15.80 4.60 -18.57
N ARG A 75 -16.42 3.42 -18.58
CA ARG A 75 -17.71 3.23 -19.26
C ARG A 75 -18.83 3.24 -18.22
N THR A 76 -19.81 4.11 -18.40
CA THR A 76 -20.92 4.26 -17.47
C THR A 76 -22.25 4.35 -18.20
N GLY A 77 -23.31 3.88 -17.58
CA GLY A 77 -24.66 3.93 -18.10
C GLY A 77 -25.62 3.05 -17.30
N PRO A 78 -26.92 3.11 -17.59
CA PRO A 78 -27.91 2.23 -16.97
C PRO A 78 -27.67 0.77 -17.33
N PHE A 79 -28.02 -0.13 -16.40
CA PHE A 79 -27.93 -1.56 -16.64
C PHE A 79 -28.77 -1.99 -17.85
N GLY A 80 -28.19 -2.79 -18.75
CA GLY A 80 -28.85 -3.27 -19.97
C GLY A 80 -28.99 -2.23 -21.08
N LYS A 81 -28.34 -1.06 -20.97
CA LYS A 81 -28.28 -0.03 -21.99
C LYS A 81 -26.87 0.17 -22.52
N GLU A 82 -26.74 0.90 -23.62
CA GLU A 82 -25.46 1.29 -24.15
C GLU A 82 -24.69 2.15 -23.13
N LEU A 83 -23.39 1.81 -22.96
CA LEU A 83 -22.52 2.53 -22.04
C LEU A 83 -21.83 3.69 -22.76
N ARG A 84 -21.76 4.84 -22.11
CA ARG A 84 -20.97 5.98 -22.55
C ARG A 84 -19.54 5.84 -22.05
N LEU A 85 -18.57 6.05 -22.95
CA LEU A 85 -17.17 6.19 -22.60
C LEU A 85 -16.91 7.63 -22.16
N ILE A 86 -16.30 7.77 -21.00
CA ILE A 86 -15.71 9.02 -20.49
C ILE A 86 -14.21 8.78 -20.46
N ASP A 87 -13.48 9.40 -21.38
CA ASP A 87 -12.03 9.29 -21.49
C ASP A 87 -11.38 10.63 -21.13
N PHE A 88 -10.43 10.58 -20.21
CA PHE A 88 -9.68 11.76 -19.74
C PHE A 88 -8.35 11.96 -20.48
N GLY A 89 -7.98 11.02 -21.37
CA GLY A 89 -6.74 11.07 -22.14
C GLY A 89 -5.45 10.87 -21.34
N THR A 90 -5.54 10.84 -20.00
CA THR A 90 -4.41 10.63 -19.09
C THR A 90 -4.81 9.68 -17.97
N PRO A 91 -3.86 8.98 -17.34
CA PRO A 91 -4.18 8.10 -16.21
C PRO A 91 -4.80 8.87 -15.05
N ILE A 92 -6.02 8.52 -14.70
CA ILE A 92 -6.76 9.06 -13.56
C ILE A 92 -6.68 8.14 -12.33
N SER A 93 -6.23 6.93 -12.53
CA SER A 93 -6.04 5.94 -11.48
C SER A 93 -5.23 4.75 -11.98
N TYR A 94 -4.88 3.86 -11.05
CA TYR A 94 -4.09 2.67 -11.33
C TYR A 94 -4.65 1.46 -10.59
N GLY A 95 -4.82 0.35 -11.30
CA GLY A 95 -5.11 -0.96 -10.74
C GLY A 95 -3.84 -1.60 -10.20
N ILE A 96 -3.93 -2.13 -8.99
CA ILE A 96 -2.85 -2.83 -8.30
C ILE A 96 -3.38 -4.12 -7.64
N ARG A 97 -2.49 -5.03 -7.31
CA ARG A 97 -2.81 -6.16 -6.44
C ARG A 97 -2.36 -5.87 -5.02
N ARG A 98 -3.29 -5.95 -4.05
CA ARG A 98 -3.01 -5.60 -2.66
C ARG A 98 -1.93 -6.46 -2.01
N CYS A 99 -1.85 -7.74 -2.34
CA CYS A 99 -0.78 -8.60 -1.83
C CYS A 99 0.62 -8.08 -2.23
N GLU A 100 0.77 -7.68 -3.49
CA GLU A 100 2.01 -7.12 -4.02
C GLU A 100 2.28 -5.72 -3.46
N PHE A 101 1.27 -4.85 -3.49
CA PHE A 101 1.38 -3.46 -3.08
C PHE A 101 1.71 -3.31 -1.59
N ASP A 102 1.00 -4.04 -0.73
CA ASP A 102 1.24 -4.01 0.70
C ASP A 102 2.64 -4.53 1.05
N HIS A 103 3.07 -5.62 0.40
CA HIS A 103 4.41 -6.17 0.59
C HIS A 103 5.51 -5.21 0.12
N TYR A 104 5.32 -4.60 -1.05
CA TYR A 104 6.23 -3.59 -1.59
C TYR A 104 6.40 -2.40 -0.63
N LEU A 105 5.30 -1.83 -0.13
CA LEU A 105 5.35 -0.72 0.81
C LEU A 105 6.03 -1.10 2.12
N LEU A 106 5.74 -2.29 2.64
CA LEU A 106 6.32 -2.79 3.89
C LEU A 106 7.83 -2.98 3.75
N THR A 107 8.28 -3.65 2.69
CA THR A 107 9.71 -3.85 2.41
C THR A 107 10.44 -2.51 2.24
N ARG A 108 9.82 -1.59 1.51
CA ARG A 108 10.35 -0.26 1.26
C ARG A 108 10.38 0.64 2.50
N SER A 109 9.68 0.28 3.57
CA SER A 109 9.61 1.09 4.79
C SER A 109 10.97 1.28 5.46
N GLY A 110 11.87 0.30 5.33
CA GLY A 110 13.15 0.26 6.01
C GLY A 110 13.05 -0.07 7.51
N ALA A 111 11.86 -0.31 8.01
CA ALA A 111 11.63 -0.69 9.40
C ALA A 111 11.93 -2.18 9.63
N ARG A 112 12.21 -2.54 10.87
CA ARG A 112 12.31 -3.93 11.30
C ARG A 112 10.90 -4.55 11.33
N VAL A 113 10.69 -5.61 10.55
CA VAL A 113 9.36 -6.25 10.40
C VAL A 113 9.27 -7.52 11.23
N MET A 114 8.24 -7.56 12.08
CA MET A 114 7.87 -8.69 12.92
C MET A 114 6.54 -9.27 12.41
N ALA A 115 6.61 -10.03 11.31
CA ALA A 115 5.44 -10.61 10.66
C ALA A 115 5.02 -11.94 11.30
N GLY A 116 3.71 -12.21 11.29
CA GLY A 116 3.13 -13.40 11.92
C GLY A 116 3.00 -13.29 13.44
N GLN A 117 3.08 -12.07 13.98
CA GLN A 117 3.00 -11.81 15.42
C GLN A 117 1.84 -10.84 15.70
N PRO A 118 0.74 -11.31 16.30
CA PRO A 118 -0.35 -10.43 16.70
C PRO A 118 0.04 -9.61 17.94
N LEU A 119 -0.45 -8.39 18.03
CA LEU A 119 -0.45 -7.67 19.30
C LEU A 119 -1.48 -8.33 20.23
N THR A 120 -1.04 -8.84 21.36
CA THR A 120 -1.89 -9.54 22.34
C THR A 120 -2.19 -8.70 23.57
N ASP A 121 -1.26 -7.84 23.96
CA ASP A 121 -1.39 -6.99 25.15
C ASP A 121 -0.51 -5.75 25.04
N LEU A 122 -0.89 -4.68 25.70
CA LEU A 122 -0.12 -3.46 25.84
C LEU A 122 -0.02 -3.09 27.32
N ARG A 123 1.19 -3.14 27.86
CA ARG A 123 1.44 -2.78 29.27
C ARG A 123 2.20 -1.46 29.33
N ARG A 124 1.86 -0.64 30.28
CA ARG A 124 2.56 0.59 30.65
C ARG A 124 3.55 0.32 31.75
#